data_bb08c292bafec7bc8101d891494e6f89
#
_entry.id   bb08c292bafec7bc8101d891494e6f89
#
_cell.length_a   1.000
_cell.length_b   1.000
_cell.length_c   1.000
_cell.angle_alpha   90.00
_cell.angle_beta   90.00
_cell.angle_gamma   90.00
#
_symmetry.space_group_name_H-M   'P 1'
#
loop_
_entity.id
_entity.type
_entity.pdbx_description
1 polymer ?
#
loop_
_entity_poly.entity_id
_entity_poly.type
_entity_poly.pdbx_seq_one_letter_code
_entity_poly.pdbx_strand_id
1 'polypeptide(L)'
;MFQTVFAHRFGTLGCITAASLALASLAAPQAAHARHTKAFTVQISGLYAGPAPDYPQLERLTPQTSVNILSCLPDFGWCDVAANGFRGWMNARNLSIMVDGYGRPVPVVGPTVGVPVSRFALGPYWMAHYRNQPWFDDPRFAQELNAYRVQSRIGNTTIEVERTWRARPQYEPYPVYVEPPPPVYVDPPVIYAPAPVYEAPVY
;
A
#
# COMPACT_ATOMS: atom_id res chain seq x y z
N MET A 1 16.69 -87.93 -57.49
CA MET A 1 16.96 -86.94 -58.53
C MET A 1 16.57 -85.57 -58.00
N PHE A 2 17.57 -84.77 -57.80
CA PHE A 2 17.64 -83.28 -57.97
C PHE A 2 16.43 -82.46 -57.52
N GLN A 3 16.53 -81.36 -56.87
CA GLN A 3 17.54 -80.25 -56.76
C GLN A 3 17.23 -79.38 -55.59
N THR A 4 18.25 -78.92 -54.94
CA THR A 4 18.37 -77.84 -53.96
C THR A 4 17.97 -76.50 -54.55
N VAL A 5 17.14 -75.71 -53.86
CA VAL A 5 17.07 -74.25 -54.09
C VAL A 5 17.25 -73.51 -52.80
N PHE A 6 18.29 -72.71 -52.73
CA PHE A 6 18.65 -71.75 -51.70
C PHE A 6 17.61 -70.65 -51.64
N ALA A 7 17.12 -70.34 -50.49
CA ALA A 7 16.36 -69.13 -50.24
C ALA A 7 17.14 -68.21 -49.27
N HIS A 8 17.57 -67.08 -49.83
CA HIS A 8 18.23 -66.02 -49.09
C HIS A 8 17.24 -65.35 -48.11
N ARG A 9 17.63 -65.33 -46.86
CA ARG A 9 16.98 -64.50 -45.85
C ARG A 9 17.56 -63.09 -45.91
N PHE A 10 16.79 -62.14 -46.41
CA PHE A 10 17.06 -60.72 -46.17
C PHE A 10 16.50 -60.33 -44.79
N GLY A 11 17.39 -59.95 -43.85
CA GLY A 11 17.06 -59.38 -42.60
C GLY A 11 16.69 -57.91 -42.76
N THR A 12 15.47 -57.55 -42.45
CA THR A 12 15.05 -56.18 -42.35
C THR A 12 15.46 -55.65 -40.97
N LEU A 13 16.47 -54.75 -40.90
CA LEU A 13 16.77 -53.94 -39.74
C LEU A 13 15.60 -52.98 -39.55
N GLY A 14 14.81 -53.22 -38.50
CA GLY A 14 13.81 -52.26 -38.01
C GLY A 14 14.51 -51.08 -37.31
N CYS A 15 14.53 -49.93 -37.95
CA CYS A 15 14.84 -48.66 -37.28
C CYS A 15 13.75 -48.33 -36.26
N ILE A 16 14.05 -48.51 -34.98
CA ILE A 16 13.23 -48.00 -33.90
C ILE A 16 13.58 -46.52 -33.73
N THR A 17 12.79 -45.62 -34.33
CA THR A 17 12.85 -44.19 -34.06
C THR A 17 12.17 -43.95 -32.70
N ALA A 18 12.97 -43.75 -31.67
CA ALA A 18 12.50 -43.26 -30.37
C ALA A 18 12.05 -41.79 -30.53
N ALA A 19 10.76 -41.60 -30.67
CA ALA A 19 10.14 -40.28 -30.60
C ALA A 19 10.22 -39.78 -29.15
N SER A 20 11.22 -38.97 -28.84
CA SER A 20 11.33 -38.26 -27.56
C SER A 20 10.25 -37.16 -27.52
N LEU A 21 9.13 -37.43 -26.86
CA LEU A 21 8.14 -36.42 -26.47
C LEU A 21 8.77 -35.50 -25.42
N ALA A 22 9.33 -34.36 -25.87
CA ALA A 22 9.69 -33.29 -24.99
C ALA A 22 8.38 -32.67 -24.41
N LEU A 23 8.03 -33.01 -23.17
CA LEU A 23 7.02 -32.31 -22.41
C LEU A 23 7.59 -30.92 -22.11
N ALA A 24 7.25 -29.93 -22.94
CA ALA A 24 7.43 -28.53 -22.63
C ALA A 24 6.47 -28.20 -21.48
N SER A 25 7.01 -28.17 -20.26
CA SER A 25 6.31 -27.66 -19.09
C SER A 25 6.00 -26.19 -19.32
N LEU A 26 4.76 -25.88 -19.71
CA LEU A 26 4.20 -24.55 -19.70
C LEU A 26 4.14 -24.11 -18.23
N ALA A 27 5.20 -23.51 -17.73
CA ALA A 27 5.18 -22.80 -16.49
C ALA A 27 4.24 -21.59 -16.66
N ALA A 28 2.97 -21.79 -16.32
CA ALA A 28 2.03 -20.69 -16.22
C ALA A 28 2.62 -19.65 -15.25
N PRO A 29 2.66 -18.36 -15.61
CA PRO A 29 3.08 -17.34 -14.68
C PRO A 29 2.14 -17.40 -13.48
N GLN A 30 2.66 -17.81 -12.33
CA GLN A 30 1.92 -17.72 -11.08
C GLN A 30 1.68 -16.23 -10.84
N ALA A 31 0.42 -15.82 -10.93
CA ALA A 31 0.01 -14.49 -10.52
C ALA A 31 0.51 -14.30 -9.09
N ALA A 32 1.50 -13.42 -8.92
CA ALA A 32 1.98 -13.05 -7.61
C ALA A 32 0.78 -12.43 -6.88
N HIS A 33 0.15 -13.20 -6.00
CA HIS A 33 -0.89 -12.67 -5.12
C HIS A 33 -0.25 -11.54 -4.32
N ALA A 34 -0.64 -10.32 -4.63
CA ALA A 34 -0.22 -9.16 -3.88
C ALA A 34 -0.58 -9.41 -2.40
N ARG A 35 0.43 -9.61 -1.57
CA ARG A 35 0.23 -9.83 -0.15
C ARG A 35 -0.23 -8.51 0.46
N HIS A 36 -1.50 -8.43 0.79
CA HIS A 36 -2.05 -7.29 1.52
C HIS A 36 -1.67 -7.41 2.98
N THR A 37 -1.13 -6.35 3.55
CA THR A 37 -0.83 -6.29 4.97
C THR A 37 -2.06 -5.77 5.71
N LYS A 38 -2.59 -6.58 6.64
CA LYS A 38 -3.71 -6.16 7.49
C LYS A 38 -3.24 -5.13 8.51
N ALA A 39 -4.01 -4.06 8.63
CA ALA A 39 -3.79 -3.00 9.60
C ALA A 39 -5.14 -2.50 10.14
N PHE A 40 -5.10 -1.58 11.09
CA PHE A 40 -6.28 -0.91 11.61
C PHE A 40 -5.99 0.57 11.85
N THR A 41 -7.04 1.38 11.80
CA THR A 41 -6.97 2.80 12.11
C THR A 41 -6.84 3.01 13.62
N VAL A 42 -5.97 3.95 14.04
CA VAL A 42 -5.81 4.28 15.48
C VAL A 42 -6.64 5.48 15.91
N GLN A 43 -7.07 6.28 14.96
CA GLN A 43 -7.92 7.47 15.19
C GLN A 43 -8.84 7.71 14.00
N ILE A 44 -9.76 8.67 14.10
CA ILE A 44 -10.59 9.09 12.96
C ILE A 44 -9.67 9.57 11.85
N SER A 45 -9.81 9.00 10.65
CA SER A 45 -8.89 9.21 9.53
C SER A 45 -9.61 9.35 8.21
N GLY A 46 -9.18 10.31 7.40
CA GLY A 46 -9.64 10.44 6.02
C GLY A 46 -8.95 9.42 5.10
N LEU A 47 -9.73 8.90 4.17
CA LEU A 47 -9.25 8.16 3.02
C LEU A 47 -9.37 9.08 1.81
N TYR A 48 -8.29 9.28 1.06
CA TYR A 48 -8.21 10.28 0.00
C TYR A 48 -7.89 9.66 -1.35
N ALA A 49 -8.21 10.37 -2.43
CA ALA A 49 -7.91 9.93 -3.79
C ALA A 49 -6.43 10.04 -4.17
N GLY A 50 -5.59 10.55 -3.29
CA GLY A 50 -4.14 10.68 -3.45
C GLY A 50 -3.45 10.89 -2.11
N PRO A 51 -2.10 10.87 -2.07
CA PRO A 51 -1.31 10.89 -0.83
C PRO A 51 -1.16 12.32 -0.25
N ALA A 52 -2.25 13.04 -0.12
CA ALA A 52 -2.31 14.32 0.59
C ALA A 52 -3.77 14.67 0.93
N PRO A 53 -4.03 15.52 1.93
CA PRO A 53 -5.39 15.94 2.30
C PRO A 53 -6.05 16.85 1.26
N ASP A 54 -5.29 17.40 0.30
CA ASP A 54 -5.80 18.25 -0.78
C ASP A 54 -6.54 17.45 -1.87
N TYR A 55 -6.34 16.14 -1.90
CA TYR A 55 -7.07 15.26 -2.79
C TYR A 55 -8.51 15.04 -2.30
N PRO A 56 -9.45 14.73 -3.21
CA PRO A 56 -10.81 14.41 -2.83
C PRO A 56 -10.86 13.35 -1.74
N GLN A 57 -11.61 13.63 -0.68
CA GLN A 57 -11.86 12.67 0.38
C GLN A 57 -12.91 11.66 -0.08
N LEU A 58 -12.61 10.38 0.01
CA LEU A 58 -13.46 9.28 -0.42
C LEU A 58 -14.33 8.77 0.73
N GLU A 59 -13.73 8.66 1.92
CA GLU A 59 -14.36 8.07 3.09
C GLU A 59 -13.71 8.62 4.37
N ARG A 60 -14.40 8.50 5.49
CA ARG A 60 -13.90 8.83 6.83
C ARG A 60 -14.03 7.62 7.73
N LEU A 61 -12.89 7.04 8.11
CA LEU A 61 -12.83 5.82 8.90
C LEU A 61 -12.74 6.15 10.39
N THR A 62 -13.46 5.39 11.19
CA THR A 62 -13.41 5.45 12.65
C THR A 62 -12.20 4.68 13.20
N PRO A 63 -11.79 4.89 14.46
CA PRO A 63 -10.77 4.07 15.10
C PRO A 63 -11.13 2.59 15.05
N GLN A 64 -10.11 1.72 15.03
CA GLN A 64 -10.25 0.26 14.97
C GLN A 64 -10.91 -0.28 13.68
N THR A 65 -11.05 0.55 12.65
CA THR A 65 -11.49 0.05 11.34
C THR A 65 -10.37 -0.79 10.72
N SER A 66 -10.71 -2.02 10.33
CA SER A 66 -9.77 -2.90 9.63
C SER A 66 -9.52 -2.40 8.20
N VAL A 67 -8.27 -2.32 7.81
CA VAL A 67 -7.84 -1.92 6.47
C VAL A 67 -6.83 -2.91 5.90
N ASN A 68 -6.77 -3.03 4.59
CA ASN A 68 -5.74 -3.76 3.89
C ASN A 68 -4.76 -2.78 3.26
N ILE A 69 -3.52 -2.74 3.72
CA ILE A 69 -2.46 -1.95 3.09
C ILE A 69 -2.04 -2.67 1.81
N LEU A 70 -2.13 -1.99 0.69
CA LEU A 70 -1.71 -2.46 -0.62
C LEU A 70 -0.25 -2.09 -0.88
N SER A 71 0.11 -0.85 -0.58
CA SER A 71 1.49 -0.35 -0.61
C SER A 71 1.59 0.97 0.15
N CYS A 72 2.80 1.37 0.50
CA CYS A 72 3.08 2.71 1.03
C CYS A 72 4.05 3.47 0.12
N LEU A 73 4.11 4.78 0.25
CA LEU A 73 5.19 5.57 -0.35
C LEU A 73 6.55 5.19 0.25
N PRO A 74 7.67 5.45 -0.43
CA PRO A 74 9.00 5.09 0.07
C PRO A 74 9.36 5.65 1.43
N ASP A 75 8.78 6.78 1.81
CA ASP A 75 8.97 7.45 3.11
C ASP A 75 8.03 6.95 4.20
N PHE A 76 7.11 6.04 3.87
CA PHE A 76 6.04 5.57 4.75
C PHE A 76 5.19 6.71 5.34
N GLY A 77 5.08 7.84 4.65
CA GLY A 77 4.19 8.94 5.03
C GLY A 77 2.73 8.66 4.72
N TRP A 78 2.48 8.01 3.57
CA TRP A 78 1.14 7.67 3.09
C TRP A 78 1.10 6.25 2.55
N CYS A 79 -0.04 5.58 2.76
CA CYS A 79 -0.27 4.22 2.25
C CYS A 79 -1.55 4.16 1.42
N ASP A 80 -1.48 3.45 0.30
CA ASP A 80 -2.64 3.01 -0.48
C ASP A 80 -3.30 1.86 0.24
N VAL A 81 -4.54 2.05 0.65
CA VAL A 81 -5.29 1.08 1.46
C VAL A 81 -6.66 0.81 0.88
N ALA A 82 -7.20 -0.36 1.18
CA ALA A 82 -8.58 -0.72 0.90
C ALA A 82 -9.34 -0.93 2.21
N ALA A 83 -10.50 -0.28 2.35
CA ALA A 83 -11.38 -0.37 3.51
C ALA A 83 -12.84 -0.08 3.09
N ASN A 84 -13.81 -0.79 3.66
CA ASN A 84 -15.24 -0.55 3.45
C ASN A 84 -15.68 -0.48 1.97
N GLY A 85 -14.99 -1.21 1.08
CA GLY A 85 -15.27 -1.16 -0.37
C GLY A 85 -14.62 0.01 -1.11
N PHE A 86 -13.95 0.91 -0.42
CA PHE A 86 -13.16 2.01 -1.01
C PHE A 86 -11.69 1.63 -1.07
N ARG A 87 -10.99 2.19 -2.05
CA ARG A 87 -9.53 2.17 -2.14
C ARG A 87 -9.04 3.61 -2.23
N GLY A 88 -7.97 3.92 -1.51
CA GLY A 88 -7.39 5.26 -1.52
C GLY A 88 -6.18 5.38 -0.62
N TRP A 89 -5.75 6.59 -0.40
CA TRP A 89 -4.55 6.93 0.36
C TRP A 89 -4.91 7.41 1.77
N MET A 90 -4.19 6.89 2.74
CA MET A 90 -4.32 7.27 4.14
C MET A 90 -2.96 7.61 4.73
N ASN A 91 -2.91 8.59 5.63
CA ASN A 91 -1.69 8.89 6.36
C ASN A 91 -1.27 7.68 7.19
N ALA A 92 -0.05 7.21 6.98
CA ALA A 92 0.46 5.99 7.60
C ALA A 92 0.58 6.08 9.13
N ARG A 93 0.69 7.28 9.70
CA ARG A 93 0.69 7.50 11.16
C ARG A 93 -0.64 7.12 11.81
N ASN A 94 -1.72 7.13 11.04
CA ASN A 94 -3.05 6.74 11.51
C ASN A 94 -3.31 5.24 11.39
N LEU A 95 -2.30 4.48 10.96
CA LEU A 95 -2.37 3.04 10.74
C LEU A 95 -1.46 2.29 11.70
N SER A 96 -1.96 1.18 12.21
CA SER A 96 -1.21 0.27 13.06
C SER A 96 -1.33 -1.16 12.56
N ILE A 97 -0.23 -1.90 12.66
CA ILE A 97 -0.13 -3.33 12.33
C ILE A 97 0.07 -4.10 13.63
N MET A 98 -0.60 -5.24 13.78
CA MET A 98 -0.35 -6.13 14.90
C MET A 98 0.95 -6.89 14.69
N VAL A 99 1.91 -6.69 15.62
CA VAL A 99 3.18 -7.39 15.66
C VAL A 99 3.35 -7.95 17.07
N ASP A 100 3.52 -9.25 17.19
CA ASP A 100 3.67 -9.95 18.48
C ASP A 100 2.58 -9.61 19.50
N GLY A 101 1.33 -9.45 19.03
CA GLY A 101 0.19 -9.13 19.87
C GLY A 101 0.02 -7.64 20.22
N TYR A 102 0.91 -6.78 19.75
CA TYR A 102 0.87 -5.33 20.00
C TYR A 102 0.63 -4.54 18.72
N GLY A 103 -0.20 -3.51 18.80
CA GLY A 103 -0.36 -2.53 17.72
C GLY A 103 0.91 -1.67 17.57
N ARG A 104 1.51 -1.68 16.39
CA ARG A 104 2.71 -0.90 16.07
C ARG A 104 2.45 0.06 14.91
N PRO A 105 2.88 1.32 14.99
CA PRO A 105 2.67 2.29 13.92
C PRO A 105 3.31 1.84 12.60
N VAL A 106 2.58 1.97 11.49
CA VAL A 106 3.05 1.56 10.15
C VAL A 106 4.38 2.21 9.77
N PRO A 107 4.64 3.51 10.00
CA PRO A 107 5.94 4.11 9.65
C PRO A 107 7.13 3.46 10.36
N VAL A 108 6.91 2.86 11.53
CA VAL A 108 7.97 2.24 12.34
C VAL A 108 8.24 0.80 11.89
N VAL A 109 7.18 0.01 11.74
CA VAL A 109 7.33 -1.44 11.50
C VAL A 109 7.15 -1.84 10.04
N GLY A 110 6.53 -0.99 9.23
CA GLY A 110 6.22 -1.28 7.81
C GLY A 110 7.40 -1.81 7.01
N PRO A 111 8.60 -1.19 7.09
CA PRO A 111 9.79 -1.69 6.40
C PRO A 111 10.18 -3.11 6.86
N THR A 112 10.11 -3.37 8.17
CA THR A 112 10.54 -4.65 8.77
C THR A 112 9.56 -5.79 8.48
N VAL A 113 8.24 -5.51 8.49
CA VAL A 113 7.22 -6.53 8.20
C VAL A 113 6.97 -6.71 6.69
N GLY A 114 7.71 -6.00 5.84
CA GLY A 114 7.66 -6.17 4.41
C GLY A 114 6.41 -5.57 3.75
N VAL A 115 5.91 -4.43 4.26
CA VAL A 115 4.85 -3.68 3.56
C VAL A 115 5.37 -3.26 2.18
N PRO A 116 4.63 -3.57 1.09
CA PRO A 116 5.05 -3.17 -0.25
C PRO A 116 5.23 -1.66 -0.38
N VAL A 117 6.21 -1.25 -1.18
CA VAL A 117 6.48 0.17 -1.47
C VAL A 117 6.15 0.46 -2.93
N SER A 118 5.43 1.56 -3.18
CA SER A 118 5.11 2.03 -4.52
C SER A 118 5.22 3.54 -4.62
N ARG A 119 5.27 4.05 -5.85
CA ARG A 119 5.19 5.48 -6.13
C ARG A 119 3.79 5.85 -6.55
N PHE A 120 3.34 7.02 -6.17
CA PHE A 120 2.07 7.55 -6.65
C PHE A 120 2.26 8.30 -7.96
N ALA A 121 1.37 8.01 -8.91
CA ALA A 121 1.23 8.75 -10.16
C ALA A 121 -0.26 9.01 -10.38
N LEU A 122 -0.67 10.27 -10.33
CA LEU A 122 -2.09 10.67 -10.32
C LEU A 122 -2.84 10.12 -11.55
N GLY A 123 -2.33 10.37 -12.74
CA GLY A 123 -3.00 9.97 -13.98
C GLY A 123 -3.29 8.48 -14.05
N PRO A 124 -2.28 7.58 -13.97
CA PRO A 124 -2.50 6.13 -13.97
C PRO A 124 -3.40 5.66 -12.84
N TYR A 125 -3.20 6.18 -11.63
CA TYR A 125 -3.96 5.77 -10.46
C TYR A 125 -5.44 6.16 -10.57
N TRP A 126 -5.74 7.41 -10.93
CA TRP A 126 -7.10 7.88 -11.08
C TRP A 126 -7.82 7.22 -12.25
N MET A 127 -7.14 7.01 -13.38
CA MET A 127 -7.71 6.28 -14.52
C MET A 127 -8.07 4.84 -14.17
N ALA A 128 -7.32 4.20 -13.27
CA ALA A 128 -7.58 2.84 -12.84
C ALA A 128 -8.73 2.75 -11.82
N HIS A 129 -8.86 3.74 -10.92
CA HIS A 129 -9.72 3.60 -9.73
C HIS A 129 -10.88 4.58 -9.67
N TYR A 130 -10.80 5.75 -10.31
CA TYR A 130 -11.75 6.86 -10.07
C TYR A 130 -12.38 7.43 -11.33
N ARG A 131 -12.26 6.78 -12.47
CA ARG A 131 -12.77 7.25 -13.77
C ARG A 131 -14.23 7.70 -13.75
N ASN A 132 -15.07 7.10 -12.93
CA ASN A 132 -16.50 7.34 -12.85
C ASN A 132 -16.89 8.27 -11.69
N GLN A 133 -15.92 8.87 -11.01
CA GLN A 133 -16.22 9.77 -9.90
C GLN A 133 -16.56 11.17 -10.39
N PRO A 134 -17.52 11.86 -9.76
CA PRO A 134 -17.99 13.19 -10.22
C PRO A 134 -16.89 14.27 -10.15
N TRP A 135 -15.89 14.09 -9.33
CA TRP A 135 -14.74 14.99 -9.17
C TRP A 135 -13.53 14.59 -10.04
N PHE A 136 -13.66 13.56 -10.89
CA PHE A 136 -12.55 13.05 -11.69
C PHE A 136 -11.92 14.12 -12.61
N ASP A 137 -12.71 15.04 -13.13
CA ASP A 137 -12.27 16.14 -14.00
C ASP A 137 -12.08 17.46 -13.23
N ASP A 138 -11.79 17.40 -11.91
CA ASP A 138 -11.53 18.59 -11.10
C ASP A 138 -10.40 19.44 -11.72
N PRO A 139 -10.64 20.73 -11.97
CA PRO A 139 -9.65 21.61 -12.60
C PRO A 139 -8.30 21.67 -11.90
N ARG A 140 -8.25 21.45 -10.59
CA ARG A 140 -7.00 21.43 -9.81
C ARG A 140 -6.02 20.36 -10.28
N PHE A 141 -6.53 19.26 -10.84
CA PHE A 141 -5.74 18.11 -11.29
C PHE A 141 -5.76 17.95 -12.81
N ALA A 142 -6.47 18.82 -13.50
CA ALA A 142 -6.69 18.71 -14.96
C ALA A 142 -5.40 18.67 -15.76
N GLN A 143 -4.37 19.44 -15.36
CA GLN A 143 -3.10 19.48 -16.07
C GLN A 143 -2.41 18.10 -16.05
N GLU A 144 -2.35 17.43 -14.88
CA GLU A 144 -1.73 16.12 -14.76
C GLU A 144 -2.50 15.02 -15.49
N LEU A 145 -3.84 15.05 -15.36
CA LEU A 145 -4.71 14.11 -16.05
C LEU A 145 -4.61 14.26 -17.57
N ASN A 146 -4.56 15.49 -18.08
CA ASN A 146 -4.43 15.75 -19.51
C ASN A 146 -3.06 15.34 -20.04
N ALA A 147 -1.98 15.62 -19.32
CA ALA A 147 -0.64 15.14 -19.68
C ALA A 147 -0.59 13.61 -19.81
N TYR A 148 -1.17 12.90 -18.87
CA TYR A 148 -1.27 11.45 -18.93
C TYR A 148 -2.16 10.96 -20.08
N ARG A 149 -3.32 11.59 -20.33
CA ARG A 149 -4.21 11.23 -21.44
C ARG A 149 -3.54 11.40 -22.79
N VAL A 150 -2.78 12.47 -22.98
CA VAL A 150 -2.02 12.71 -24.22
C VAL A 150 -0.96 11.63 -24.41
N GLN A 151 -0.20 11.36 -23.39
CA GLN A 151 0.86 10.34 -23.42
C GLN A 151 0.33 8.94 -23.71
N SER A 152 -0.80 8.56 -23.12
CA SER A 152 -1.42 7.24 -23.36
C SER A 152 -1.95 7.08 -24.78
N ARG A 153 -2.29 8.20 -25.47
CA ARG A 153 -2.74 8.17 -26.86
C ARG A 153 -1.60 8.07 -27.89
N ILE A 154 -0.44 8.63 -27.57
CA ILE A 154 0.71 8.68 -28.48
C ILE A 154 1.51 7.38 -28.43
N GLY A 155 1.24 6.50 -27.48
CA GLY A 155 1.89 5.20 -27.38
C GLY A 155 3.40 5.32 -27.17
N ASN A 156 3.81 5.14 -25.94
CA ASN A 156 5.15 4.68 -25.58
C ASN A 156 6.36 5.58 -25.86
N THR A 157 6.34 6.82 -25.38
CA THR A 157 7.61 7.55 -25.20
C THR A 157 7.85 7.73 -23.69
N THR A 158 8.53 6.76 -23.12
CA THR A 158 8.87 6.64 -21.68
C THR A 158 9.74 7.80 -21.16
N ILE A 159 10.19 8.70 -22.03
CA ILE A 159 11.24 9.69 -21.73
C ILE A 159 10.70 10.99 -21.13
N GLU A 160 9.45 11.36 -21.38
CA GLU A 160 8.91 12.65 -20.87
C GLU A 160 8.27 12.59 -19.48
N VAL A 161 7.83 11.43 -19.06
CA VAL A 161 7.24 11.25 -17.70
C VAL A 161 8.27 11.54 -16.61
N GLU A 162 9.52 11.16 -16.80
CA GLU A 162 10.56 11.46 -15.80
C GLU A 162 10.90 12.94 -15.67
N ARG A 163 10.74 13.72 -16.76
CA ARG A 163 11.11 15.14 -16.76
C ARG A 163 10.08 16.01 -16.05
N THR A 164 8.79 15.70 -16.19
CA THR A 164 7.71 16.43 -15.50
C THR A 164 7.68 16.12 -13.99
N TRP A 165 8.08 14.92 -13.58
CA TRP A 165 8.16 14.54 -12.17
C TRP A 165 9.28 15.24 -11.39
N ARG A 166 10.36 15.67 -12.08
CA ARG A 166 11.47 16.43 -11.45
C ARG A 166 11.17 17.91 -11.24
N ALA A 167 10.18 18.45 -11.91
CA ALA A 167 9.83 19.87 -11.86
C ALA A 167 8.78 20.22 -10.79
N ARG A 168 8.21 19.23 -10.13
CA ARG A 168 7.34 19.50 -8.98
C ARG A 168 8.22 19.89 -7.79
N PRO A 169 7.90 21.00 -7.08
CA PRO A 169 8.58 21.29 -5.82
C PRO A 169 8.55 20.02 -4.99
N GLN A 170 9.71 19.59 -4.53
CA GLN A 170 9.77 18.51 -3.56
C GLN A 170 8.73 18.81 -2.50
N TYR A 171 7.86 17.84 -2.25
CA TYR A 171 6.99 17.83 -1.10
C TYR A 171 7.85 18.26 0.11
N GLU A 172 7.72 19.51 0.51
CA GLU A 172 8.33 19.94 1.75
C GLU A 172 7.73 19.05 2.82
N PRO A 173 8.53 18.28 3.56
CA PRO A 173 7.99 17.49 4.65
C PRO A 173 7.21 18.46 5.53
N TYR A 174 5.94 18.18 5.75
CA TYR A 174 5.13 18.98 6.69
C TYR A 174 5.99 19.27 7.91
N PRO A 175 6.01 20.51 8.40
CA PRO A 175 6.70 20.81 9.63
C PRO A 175 6.25 19.75 10.63
N VAL A 176 7.24 19.04 11.17
CA VAL A 176 6.97 18.03 12.19
C VAL A 176 6.17 18.76 13.26
N TYR A 177 4.88 18.44 13.35
CA TYR A 177 4.07 18.94 14.45
C TYR A 177 4.71 18.36 15.72
N VAL A 178 5.55 19.16 16.34
CA VAL A 178 6.05 18.87 17.67
C VAL A 178 4.85 19.14 18.57
N GLU A 179 4.24 18.07 19.01
CA GLU A 179 3.16 18.16 20.00
C GLU A 179 3.71 18.98 21.18
N PRO A 180 3.04 20.11 21.55
CA PRO A 180 3.50 20.86 22.69
C PRO A 180 3.58 19.92 23.88
N PRO A 181 4.60 20.05 24.74
CA PRO A 181 4.71 19.20 25.91
C PRO A 181 3.37 19.28 26.69
N PRO A 182 2.90 18.16 27.23
CA PRO A 182 1.68 18.15 28.00
C PRO A 182 1.76 19.23 29.09
N PRO A 183 0.66 19.94 29.36
CA PRO A 183 0.67 20.97 30.39
C PRO A 183 1.20 20.37 31.70
N VAL A 184 2.20 21.03 32.26
CA VAL A 184 2.71 20.64 33.58
C VAL A 184 1.59 20.80 34.56
N TYR A 185 1.04 19.70 35.04
CA TYR A 185 0.06 19.72 36.11
C TYR A 185 0.80 20.13 37.39
N VAL A 186 0.59 21.36 37.81
CA VAL A 186 1.05 21.86 39.12
C VAL A 186 -0.07 21.52 40.11
N ASP A 187 0.22 20.61 41.03
CA ASP A 187 -0.72 20.31 42.10
C ASP A 187 -1.09 21.60 42.84
N PRO A 188 -2.38 21.86 43.05
CA PRO A 188 -2.79 23.01 43.85
C PRO A 188 -2.15 22.91 45.23
N PRO A 189 -1.73 24.06 45.82
CA PRO A 189 -1.13 24.06 47.17
C PRO A 189 -2.07 23.37 48.15
N VAL A 190 -1.54 22.39 48.89
CA VAL A 190 -2.29 21.70 49.93
C VAL A 190 -2.55 22.69 51.07
N ILE A 191 -3.77 23.19 51.13
CA ILE A 191 -4.20 24.05 52.25
C ILE A 191 -4.51 23.09 53.40
N TYR A 192 -3.60 23.00 54.34
CA TYR A 192 -3.88 22.29 55.58
C TYR A 192 -4.91 23.09 56.39
N ALA A 193 -6.07 22.51 56.65
CA ALA A 193 -7.01 23.06 57.61
C ALA A 193 -6.33 23.07 59.00
N PRO A 194 -6.44 24.14 59.76
CA PRO A 194 -5.91 24.19 61.14
C PRO A 194 -6.50 23.01 61.94
N ALA A 195 -5.64 22.38 62.75
CA ALA A 195 -6.07 21.28 63.61
C ALA A 195 -7.21 21.74 64.53
N PRO A 196 -8.23 20.90 64.75
CA PRO A 196 -9.32 21.24 65.67
C PRO A 196 -8.75 21.52 67.08
N VAL A 197 -9.07 22.68 67.60
CA VAL A 197 -8.71 23.03 68.97
C VAL A 197 -9.60 22.21 69.89
N TYR A 198 -9.02 21.25 70.59
CA TYR A 198 -9.69 20.49 71.62
C TYR A 198 -9.75 21.39 72.91
N GLU A 199 -10.92 21.91 73.23
CA GLU A 199 -11.15 22.48 74.54
C GLU A 199 -11.20 21.34 75.56
N ALA A 200 -10.30 21.39 76.53
CA ALA A 200 -10.30 20.44 77.63
C ALA A 200 -11.55 20.63 78.48
N PRO A 201 -12.25 19.61 78.99
CA PRO A 201 -13.36 19.74 79.87
C PRO A 201 -12.89 20.36 81.16
N VAL A 202 -13.57 21.44 81.60
CA VAL A 202 -13.38 22.05 82.90
C VAL A 202 -14.17 21.22 83.95
N TYR A 203 -13.44 20.59 84.89
CA TYR A 203 -14.04 19.92 86.05
C TYR A 203 -14.30 20.93 87.17
#